data_537a14edb4b40dddd52a6f3238c746f1
#
_entry.id   537a14edb4b40dddd52a6f3238c746f1
#
_cell.length_a   1.000
_cell.length_b   1.000
_cell.length_c   1.000
_cell.angle_alpha   90.00
_cell.angle_beta   90.00
_cell.angle_gamma   90.00
#
_symmetry.space_group_name_H-M   'P 1'
#
loop_
_entity.id
_entity.type
_entity.pdbx_description
1 polymer ?
#
loop_
_entity_poly.entity_id
_entity_poly.type
_entity_poly.pdbx_seq_one_letter_code
_entity_poly.pdbx_strand_id
1 'polypeptide(L)'
;MPVSINGNTGVITGVAVGGLPDGIVDADMLASNAVTSGKLASGVGGKILQVVQTFKTDAFSRSSTSFGDITGMNVSITPASSSNKILITCHLSVGTNGNGYVGFRLLRDSTNIGHSTALDGNSSSNTRDSAFAFGDESSQAQNKLNTVSYSFLDTPSSTSSLTYKLTVRTWSSTTFRLNRPQFVGNAAYTMAGTSSITATEVSA
;
A
#
# COMPACT_ATOMS: atom_id res chain seq x y z
N MET A 1 38.28 23.71 -29.06
CA MET A 1 38.12 25.17 -28.78
C MET A 1 38.70 25.42 -27.40
N PRO A 2 39.47 26.52 -27.17
CA PRO A 2 39.91 26.86 -25.83
C PRO A 2 38.73 27.19 -24.91
N VAL A 3 38.83 26.85 -23.64
CA VAL A 3 37.91 27.31 -22.62
C VAL A 3 38.02 28.83 -22.48
N SER A 4 36.95 29.58 -22.58
CA SER A 4 36.94 31.03 -22.39
C SER A 4 36.08 31.35 -21.16
N ILE A 5 36.64 32.16 -20.26
CA ILE A 5 35.94 32.70 -19.08
C ILE A 5 35.63 34.18 -19.40
N ASN A 6 34.36 34.50 -19.50
CA ASN A 6 33.96 35.90 -19.63
C ASN A 6 33.76 36.51 -18.22
N GLY A 7 34.77 37.26 -17.78
CA GLY A 7 34.75 37.90 -16.45
C GLY A 7 33.67 38.96 -16.28
N ASN A 8 33.02 39.43 -17.36
CA ASN A 8 31.97 40.46 -17.31
C ASN A 8 30.57 39.88 -17.15
N THR A 9 30.37 38.62 -17.57
CA THR A 9 29.08 37.89 -17.47
C THR A 9 29.12 36.66 -16.58
N GLY A 10 30.31 36.28 -16.10
CA GLY A 10 30.50 35.03 -15.31
C GLY A 10 30.27 33.76 -16.13
N VAL A 11 30.18 33.84 -17.45
CA VAL A 11 29.88 32.67 -18.30
C VAL A 11 31.16 31.95 -18.70
N ILE A 12 31.25 30.67 -18.49
CA ILE A 12 32.28 29.79 -19.01
C ILE A 12 31.75 29.11 -20.26
N THR A 13 32.43 29.33 -21.39
CA THR A 13 32.10 28.70 -22.68
C THR A 13 33.23 27.77 -23.15
N GLY A 14 32.91 26.81 -23.99
CA GLY A 14 33.86 25.87 -24.57
C GLY A 14 34.18 24.62 -23.71
N VAL A 15 33.42 24.42 -22.64
CA VAL A 15 33.48 23.14 -21.91
C VAL A 15 32.62 22.12 -22.67
N ALA A 16 33.22 21.12 -23.26
CA ALA A 16 32.54 20.00 -23.92
C ALA A 16 31.98 19.03 -22.89
N VAL A 17 31.04 18.17 -23.32
CA VAL A 17 30.53 17.06 -22.49
C VAL A 17 31.75 16.20 -22.06
N GLY A 18 31.91 15.98 -20.75
CA GLY A 18 33.09 15.30 -20.17
C GLY A 18 34.34 16.19 -20.02
N GLY A 19 34.22 17.50 -20.27
CA GLY A 19 35.36 18.45 -20.17
C GLY A 19 35.73 18.86 -18.74
N LEU A 20 34.94 18.45 -17.74
CA LEU A 20 35.32 18.59 -16.32
C LEU A 20 35.71 17.22 -15.79
N PRO A 21 36.88 17.10 -15.08
CA PRO A 21 37.26 15.87 -14.40
C PRO A 21 36.19 15.44 -13.37
N ASP A 22 36.15 14.14 -13.08
CA ASP A 22 35.26 13.59 -12.06
C ASP A 22 35.54 14.22 -10.70
N GLY A 23 34.45 14.56 -9.99
CA GLY A 23 34.49 15.13 -8.63
C GLY A 23 34.76 16.63 -8.55
N ILE A 24 34.84 17.35 -9.69
CA ILE A 24 35.02 18.82 -9.68
C ILE A 24 33.71 19.56 -9.35
N VAL A 25 32.56 19.00 -9.70
CA VAL A 25 31.25 19.60 -9.35
C VAL A 25 30.80 19.03 -8.02
N ASP A 26 30.86 19.82 -6.98
CA ASP A 26 30.34 19.47 -5.64
C ASP A 26 28.98 20.10 -5.37
N ALA A 27 28.44 19.83 -4.17
CA ALA A 27 27.09 20.30 -3.78
C ALA A 27 27.01 21.84 -3.73
N ASP A 28 28.10 22.53 -3.39
CA ASP A 28 28.13 23.99 -3.24
C ASP A 28 28.11 24.70 -4.59
N MET A 29 28.51 24.00 -5.67
CA MET A 29 28.46 24.51 -7.05
C MET A 29 27.09 24.38 -7.69
N LEU A 30 26.17 23.63 -7.07
CA LEU A 30 24.82 23.40 -7.57
C LEU A 30 23.83 24.29 -6.82
N ALA A 31 23.18 25.21 -7.51
CA ALA A 31 22.07 25.94 -6.90
C ALA A 31 20.95 24.97 -6.48
N SER A 32 20.18 25.36 -5.46
CA SER A 32 19.03 24.57 -5.02
C SER A 32 18.12 24.24 -6.21
N ASN A 33 17.76 22.99 -6.36
CA ASN A 33 16.94 22.46 -7.46
C ASN A 33 17.59 22.55 -8.86
N ALA A 34 18.90 22.78 -8.97
CA ALA A 34 19.60 22.78 -10.26
C ALA A 34 19.58 21.43 -10.97
N VAL A 35 19.57 20.32 -10.20
CA VAL A 35 19.42 18.96 -10.72
C VAL A 35 17.98 18.53 -10.56
N THR A 36 17.21 18.55 -11.64
CA THR A 36 15.83 18.07 -11.70
C THR A 36 15.79 16.61 -12.17
N SER A 37 14.66 15.93 -11.97
CA SER A 37 14.48 14.53 -12.41
C SER A 37 14.75 14.32 -13.91
N GLY A 38 14.44 15.32 -14.75
CA GLY A 38 14.75 15.25 -16.19
C GLY A 38 16.22 15.39 -16.56
N LYS A 39 17.10 15.76 -15.61
CA LYS A 39 18.56 15.81 -15.78
C LYS A 39 19.28 14.58 -15.27
N LEU A 40 18.55 13.68 -14.63
CA LEU A 40 19.05 12.40 -14.16
C LEU A 40 18.85 11.33 -15.23
N ALA A 41 19.80 10.41 -15.34
CA ALA A 41 19.62 9.24 -16.20
C ALA A 41 18.42 8.41 -15.72
N SER A 42 17.75 7.71 -16.63
CA SER A 42 16.65 6.82 -16.28
C SER A 42 17.05 5.82 -15.20
N GLY A 43 16.27 5.75 -14.12
CA GLY A 43 16.54 4.88 -12.98
C GLY A 43 17.37 5.52 -11.85
N VAL A 44 17.86 6.74 -12.04
CA VAL A 44 18.51 7.53 -10.97
C VAL A 44 17.45 8.41 -10.29
N GLY A 45 17.50 8.52 -8.96
CA GLY A 45 16.63 9.43 -8.21
C GLY A 45 15.47 8.76 -7.46
N GLY A 46 15.47 7.42 -7.37
CA GLY A 46 14.47 6.69 -6.59
C GLY A 46 13.14 6.51 -7.33
N LYS A 47 12.58 5.32 -7.18
CA LYS A 47 11.31 4.95 -7.81
C LYS A 47 10.09 5.20 -6.93
N ILE A 48 10.28 5.38 -5.62
CA ILE A 48 9.22 5.68 -4.66
C ILE A 48 9.04 7.20 -4.61
N LEU A 49 7.85 7.66 -4.98
CA LEU A 49 7.52 9.09 -5.06
C LEU A 49 6.78 9.58 -3.81
N GLN A 50 5.90 8.77 -3.26
CA GLN A 50 5.20 9.06 -2.01
C GLN A 50 4.77 7.78 -1.31
N VAL A 51 4.62 7.85 0.00
CA VAL A 51 4.10 6.78 0.85
C VAL A 51 3.05 7.38 1.77
N VAL A 52 1.85 6.81 1.75
CA VAL A 52 0.75 7.18 2.66
C VAL A 52 0.31 5.94 3.40
N GLN A 53 0.14 6.04 4.71
CA GLN A 53 -0.26 4.92 5.55
C GLN A 53 -1.40 5.33 6.48
N THR A 54 -2.36 4.43 6.63
CA THR A 54 -3.30 4.43 7.73
C THR A 54 -2.94 3.31 8.69
N PHE A 55 -2.75 3.69 9.95
CA PHE A 55 -2.41 2.79 11.05
C PHE A 55 -3.58 2.74 12.04
N LYS A 56 -4.14 1.54 12.25
CA LYS A 56 -5.31 1.34 13.08
C LYS A 56 -4.95 0.60 14.38
N THR A 57 -5.23 1.23 15.49
CA THR A 57 -4.94 0.71 16.85
C THR A 57 -6.20 0.25 17.59
N ASP A 58 -7.36 0.81 17.23
CA ASP A 58 -8.64 0.43 17.82
C ASP A 58 -9.19 -0.88 17.23
N ALA A 59 -10.07 -1.51 17.98
CA ALA A 59 -10.69 -2.76 17.55
C ALA A 59 -11.87 -2.49 16.60
N PHE A 60 -12.09 -3.45 15.68
CA PHE A 60 -13.27 -3.51 14.85
C PHE A 60 -13.83 -4.93 14.86
N SER A 61 -15.13 -5.10 14.68
CA SER A 61 -15.73 -6.42 14.52
C SER A 61 -16.89 -6.39 13.53
N ARG A 62 -17.06 -7.50 12.81
CA ARG A 62 -18.14 -7.69 11.85
C ARG A 62 -18.57 -9.15 11.80
N SER A 63 -19.88 -9.38 11.70
CA SER A 63 -20.46 -10.69 11.44
C SER A 63 -21.48 -10.54 10.31
N SER A 64 -21.07 -10.89 9.09
CA SER A 64 -21.94 -10.76 7.91
C SER A 64 -21.40 -11.59 6.76
N THR A 65 -22.29 -12.31 6.10
CA THR A 65 -21.97 -13.07 4.88
C THR A 65 -21.86 -12.20 3.63
N SER A 66 -22.14 -10.89 3.74
CA SER A 66 -21.91 -9.90 2.68
C SER A 66 -20.65 -9.07 2.98
N PHE A 67 -19.89 -8.70 1.95
CA PHE A 67 -18.76 -7.79 2.11
C PHE A 67 -19.21 -6.42 2.61
N GLY A 68 -18.44 -5.84 3.50
CA GLY A 68 -18.64 -4.48 3.98
C GLY A 68 -17.34 -3.92 4.53
N ASP A 69 -17.28 -2.60 4.56
CA ASP A 69 -16.06 -1.85 4.89
C ASP A 69 -15.54 -2.20 6.30
N ILE A 70 -14.24 -2.31 6.42
CA ILE A 70 -13.53 -2.30 7.70
C ILE A 70 -13.25 -0.84 8.04
N THR A 71 -14.03 -0.28 8.96
CA THR A 71 -13.90 1.12 9.35
C THR A 71 -12.47 1.45 9.78
N GLY A 72 -11.87 2.49 9.17
CA GLY A 72 -10.51 2.91 9.45
C GLY A 72 -9.43 2.11 8.72
N MET A 73 -9.78 1.16 7.85
CA MET A 73 -8.83 0.47 6.98
C MET A 73 -8.94 0.98 5.54
N ASN A 74 -8.66 2.26 5.37
CA ASN A 74 -8.59 2.93 4.08
C ASN A 74 -7.42 3.91 4.04
N VAL A 75 -6.92 4.19 2.84
CA VAL A 75 -5.86 5.16 2.57
C VAL A 75 -6.15 5.87 1.26
N SER A 76 -5.94 7.18 1.22
CA SER A 76 -6.12 7.97 -0.01
C SER A 76 -4.78 8.48 -0.52
N ILE A 77 -4.58 8.41 -1.83
CA ILE A 77 -3.37 8.84 -2.51
C ILE A 77 -3.73 9.50 -3.84
N THR A 78 -2.99 10.55 -4.21
CA THR A 78 -3.15 11.23 -5.49
C THR A 78 -1.89 11.01 -6.32
N PRO A 79 -1.93 10.16 -7.37
CA PRO A 79 -0.75 9.87 -8.16
C PRO A 79 -0.24 11.11 -8.91
N ALA A 80 1.07 11.29 -8.95
CA ALA A 80 1.73 12.40 -9.66
C ALA A 80 1.66 12.25 -11.19
N SER A 81 1.50 11.02 -11.68
CA SER A 81 1.35 10.70 -13.11
C SER A 81 0.40 9.52 -13.30
N SER A 82 -0.36 9.55 -14.41
CA SER A 82 -1.24 8.45 -14.80
C SER A 82 -0.50 7.18 -15.23
N SER A 83 0.80 7.26 -15.52
CA SER A 83 1.64 6.10 -15.81
C SER A 83 2.17 5.40 -14.56
N ASN A 84 2.14 6.08 -13.40
CA ASN A 84 2.66 5.53 -12.15
C ASN A 84 1.79 4.40 -11.61
N LYS A 85 2.40 3.54 -10.83
CA LYS A 85 1.74 2.41 -10.17
C LYS A 85 1.61 2.67 -8.67
N ILE A 86 0.62 2.06 -8.05
CA ILE A 86 0.41 2.15 -6.61
C ILE A 86 0.54 0.75 -6.00
N LEU A 87 1.58 0.56 -5.19
CA LEU A 87 1.74 -0.64 -4.38
C LEU A 87 0.92 -0.49 -3.10
N ILE A 88 -0.09 -1.33 -2.94
CA ILE A 88 -0.87 -1.44 -1.71
C ILE A 88 -0.32 -2.59 -0.88
N THR A 89 -0.04 -2.31 0.39
CA THR A 89 0.37 -3.32 1.36
C THR A 89 -0.53 -3.27 2.59
N CYS A 90 -1.07 -4.41 2.97
CA CYS A 90 -1.96 -4.55 4.12
C CYS A 90 -1.35 -5.51 5.13
N HIS A 91 -1.36 -5.13 6.40
CA HIS A 91 -1.03 -5.98 7.53
C HIS A 91 -2.18 -5.94 8.52
N LEU A 92 -2.77 -7.10 8.82
CA LEU A 92 -3.95 -7.21 9.67
C LEU A 92 -3.67 -8.18 10.83
N SER A 93 -4.03 -7.76 12.04
CA SER A 93 -4.14 -8.63 13.20
C SER A 93 -5.57 -9.14 13.31
N VAL A 94 -5.80 -10.39 12.93
CA VAL A 94 -7.13 -10.99 12.73
C VAL A 94 -7.44 -11.99 13.83
N GLY A 95 -8.61 -11.85 14.44
CA GLY A 95 -9.22 -12.83 15.34
C GLY A 95 -10.59 -13.27 14.85
N THR A 96 -11.02 -14.44 15.31
CA THR A 96 -12.36 -14.99 15.06
C THR A 96 -12.98 -15.55 16.35
N ASN A 97 -14.24 -15.98 16.29
CA ASN A 97 -14.95 -16.58 17.42
C ASN A 97 -14.92 -18.13 17.42
N GLY A 98 -13.83 -18.74 17.02
CA GLY A 98 -13.72 -20.20 16.84
C GLY A 98 -13.62 -20.54 15.36
N ASN A 99 -14.06 -21.73 14.96
CA ASN A 99 -14.03 -22.17 13.56
C ASN A 99 -14.61 -21.10 12.65
N GLY A 100 -13.74 -20.40 11.92
CA GLY A 100 -14.15 -19.23 11.17
C GLY A 100 -13.38 -19.01 9.89
N TYR A 101 -14.14 -18.65 8.86
CA TYR A 101 -13.59 -18.26 7.56
C TYR A 101 -13.94 -16.79 7.29
N VAL A 102 -12.95 -16.04 6.90
CA VAL A 102 -13.08 -14.62 6.52
C VAL A 102 -12.46 -14.40 5.15
N GLY A 103 -13.18 -13.69 4.29
CA GLY A 103 -12.67 -13.23 3.00
C GLY A 103 -12.55 -11.72 2.98
N PHE A 104 -11.49 -11.22 2.36
CA PHE A 104 -11.20 -9.80 2.24
C PHE A 104 -11.20 -9.38 0.78
N ARG A 105 -11.67 -8.18 0.49
CA ARG A 105 -11.51 -7.52 -0.80
C ARG A 105 -10.73 -6.23 -0.62
N LEU A 106 -9.85 -5.96 -1.59
CA LEU A 106 -9.25 -4.66 -1.77
C LEU A 106 -10.07 -3.91 -2.82
N LEU A 107 -10.54 -2.73 -2.47
CA LEU A 107 -11.23 -1.84 -3.40
C LEU A 107 -10.37 -0.60 -3.67
N ARG A 108 -10.36 -0.16 -4.94
CA ARG A 108 -10.01 1.20 -5.34
C ARG A 108 -11.32 1.93 -5.56
N ASP A 109 -11.63 2.89 -4.73
CA ASP A 109 -12.93 3.58 -4.66
C ASP A 109 -14.08 2.56 -4.47
N SER A 110 -14.84 2.26 -5.52
CA SER A 110 -15.88 1.25 -5.54
C SER A 110 -15.52 -0.03 -6.33
N THR A 111 -14.35 -0.02 -7.00
CA THR A 111 -13.94 -1.13 -7.87
C THR A 111 -13.16 -2.16 -7.07
N ASN A 112 -13.58 -3.42 -7.13
CA ASN A 112 -12.85 -4.55 -6.56
C ASN A 112 -11.60 -4.84 -7.42
N ILE A 113 -10.43 -4.84 -6.81
CA ILE A 113 -9.14 -5.05 -7.49
C ILE A 113 -8.35 -6.17 -6.82
N GLY A 114 -7.44 -6.79 -7.58
CA GLY A 114 -6.55 -7.84 -7.06
C GLY A 114 -7.27 -9.06 -6.49
N HIS A 115 -8.50 -9.33 -6.91
CA HIS A 115 -9.28 -10.46 -6.44
C HIS A 115 -9.05 -11.72 -7.29
N SER A 116 -9.30 -12.88 -6.68
CA SER A 116 -9.27 -14.15 -7.36
C SER A 116 -10.50 -14.33 -8.25
N THR A 117 -10.31 -14.93 -9.41
CA THR A 117 -11.38 -15.44 -10.28
C THR A 117 -11.48 -16.97 -10.23
N ALA A 118 -10.79 -17.60 -9.27
CA ALA A 118 -10.70 -19.06 -9.16
C ALA A 118 -12.05 -19.75 -8.85
N LEU A 119 -13.05 -19.00 -8.39
CA LEU A 119 -14.40 -19.48 -8.15
C LEU A 119 -15.37 -19.15 -9.29
N ASP A 120 -14.89 -18.48 -10.35
CA ASP A 120 -15.68 -18.18 -11.53
C ASP A 120 -16.12 -19.47 -12.21
N GLY A 121 -17.41 -19.56 -12.53
CA GLY A 121 -18.01 -20.73 -13.15
C GLY A 121 -18.58 -21.78 -12.19
N ASN A 122 -18.32 -21.69 -10.88
CA ASN A 122 -18.90 -22.64 -9.91
C ASN A 122 -20.20 -22.15 -9.27
N SER A 123 -20.64 -20.93 -9.56
CA SER A 123 -21.91 -20.37 -9.09
C SER A 123 -22.29 -19.16 -9.94
N SER A 124 -23.57 -19.04 -10.27
CA SER A 124 -24.14 -17.90 -11.00
C SER A 124 -24.12 -16.57 -10.22
N SER A 125 -23.65 -16.57 -8.98
CA SER A 125 -23.45 -15.36 -8.17
C SER A 125 -22.15 -15.48 -7.36
N ASN A 126 -21.05 -15.07 -7.94
CA ASN A 126 -19.73 -15.12 -7.31
C ASN A 126 -19.59 -14.04 -6.23
N THR A 127 -20.29 -14.25 -5.12
CA THR A 127 -20.25 -13.32 -3.96
C THR A 127 -19.05 -13.60 -3.03
N ARG A 128 -18.22 -14.62 -3.35
CA ARG A 128 -17.15 -15.12 -2.48
C ARG A 128 -15.74 -14.78 -2.95
N ASP A 129 -15.60 -14.19 -4.16
CA ASP A 129 -14.28 -13.77 -4.64
C ASP A 129 -13.67 -12.76 -3.69
N SER A 130 -12.47 -13.08 -3.24
CA SER A 130 -11.70 -12.28 -2.31
C SER A 130 -10.29 -12.06 -2.83
N ALA A 131 -9.66 -10.97 -2.42
CA ALA A 131 -8.25 -10.74 -2.70
C ALA A 131 -7.40 -11.71 -1.87
N PHE A 132 -7.79 -11.92 -0.62
CA PHE A 132 -7.17 -12.88 0.28
C PHE A 132 -8.19 -13.38 1.30
N ALA A 133 -7.88 -14.49 1.95
CA ALA A 133 -8.77 -15.12 2.90
C ALA A 133 -7.98 -15.64 4.10
N PHE A 134 -8.68 -15.82 5.21
CA PHE A 134 -8.15 -16.43 6.42
C PHE A 134 -9.17 -17.42 6.96
N GLY A 135 -8.68 -18.57 7.44
CA GLY A 135 -9.47 -19.57 8.12
C GLY A 135 -8.73 -20.08 9.36
N ASP A 136 -9.44 -20.22 10.46
CA ASP A 136 -8.92 -20.84 11.68
C ASP A 136 -9.97 -21.81 12.23
N GLU A 137 -9.63 -23.09 12.24
CA GLU A 137 -10.47 -24.17 12.75
C GLU A 137 -10.01 -24.69 14.12
N SER A 138 -9.06 -23.99 14.74
CA SER A 138 -8.54 -24.43 16.03
C SER A 138 -9.54 -24.21 17.17
N SER A 139 -9.59 -25.10 18.13
CA SER A 139 -10.41 -24.96 19.34
C SER A 139 -10.03 -23.73 20.20
N GLN A 140 -8.88 -23.13 19.93
CA GLN A 140 -8.37 -21.93 20.62
C GLN A 140 -8.41 -20.66 19.76
N ALA A 141 -9.07 -20.70 18.60
CA ALA A 141 -9.14 -19.57 17.68
C ALA A 141 -9.67 -18.28 18.36
N GLN A 142 -10.57 -18.43 19.32
CA GLN A 142 -11.14 -17.31 20.08
C GLN A 142 -10.11 -16.54 20.94
N ASN A 143 -8.97 -17.15 21.26
CA ASN A 143 -7.94 -16.56 22.11
C ASN A 143 -6.75 -16.00 21.29
N LYS A 144 -6.75 -16.21 19.97
CA LYS A 144 -5.61 -15.91 19.12
C LYS A 144 -5.85 -14.69 18.27
N LEU A 145 -4.74 -14.02 17.94
CA LEU A 145 -4.60 -13.14 16.80
C LEU A 145 -3.64 -13.77 15.81
N ASN A 146 -4.04 -13.72 14.55
CA ASN A 146 -3.22 -14.18 13.43
C ASN A 146 -2.86 -12.97 12.57
N THR A 147 -1.64 -12.91 12.09
CA THR A 147 -1.22 -11.87 11.15
C THR A 147 -1.56 -12.32 9.73
N VAL A 148 -2.29 -11.49 9.02
CA VAL A 148 -2.61 -11.68 7.61
C VAL A 148 -2.02 -10.50 6.84
N SER A 149 -1.27 -10.80 5.79
CA SER A 149 -0.65 -9.78 4.93
C SER A 149 -1.07 -9.97 3.48
N TYR A 150 -1.23 -8.86 2.77
CA TYR A 150 -1.53 -8.86 1.35
C TYR A 150 -0.84 -7.69 0.67
N SER A 151 -0.32 -7.92 -0.53
CA SER A 151 0.28 -6.88 -1.37
C SER A 151 -0.27 -6.96 -2.78
N PHE A 152 -0.57 -5.81 -3.36
CA PHE A 152 -1.06 -5.69 -4.73
C PHE A 152 -0.50 -4.45 -5.40
N LEU A 153 0.04 -4.59 -6.60
CA LEU A 153 0.53 -3.48 -7.42
C LEU A 153 -0.55 -3.09 -8.41
N ASP A 154 -1.21 -1.97 -8.16
CA ASP A 154 -2.26 -1.41 -9.01
C ASP A 154 -1.69 -0.51 -10.10
N THR A 155 -2.39 -0.46 -11.24
CA THR A 155 -2.13 0.47 -12.34
C THR A 155 -3.40 1.30 -12.55
N PRO A 156 -3.60 2.37 -11.79
CA PRO A 156 -4.86 3.12 -11.75
C PRO A 156 -5.11 3.97 -13.00
N SER A 157 -4.07 4.30 -13.75
CA SER A 157 -4.13 5.17 -14.94
C SER A 157 -4.83 6.51 -14.67
N SER A 158 -4.58 7.11 -13.51
CA SER A 158 -5.26 8.31 -13.00
C SER A 158 -4.32 9.23 -12.26
N THR A 159 -4.59 10.52 -12.29
CA THR A 159 -3.99 11.56 -11.45
C THR A 159 -4.98 12.16 -10.46
N SER A 160 -6.21 11.60 -10.39
CA SER A 160 -7.20 12.01 -9.40
C SER A 160 -6.89 11.34 -8.05
N SER A 161 -7.44 11.89 -6.97
CA SER A 161 -7.38 11.25 -5.65
C SER A 161 -8.12 9.90 -5.69
N LEU A 162 -7.46 8.85 -5.23
CA LEU A 162 -7.94 7.47 -5.18
C LEU A 162 -7.99 7.02 -3.73
N THR A 163 -9.06 6.33 -3.34
CA THR A 163 -9.17 5.72 -2.02
C THR A 163 -9.08 4.20 -2.12
N TYR A 164 -8.07 3.64 -1.50
CA TYR A 164 -7.94 2.19 -1.33
C TYR A 164 -8.49 1.80 0.02
N LYS A 165 -9.34 0.77 0.05
CA LYS A 165 -9.97 0.31 1.28
C LYS A 165 -10.14 -1.21 1.33
N LEU A 166 -10.21 -1.74 2.54
CA LEU A 166 -10.50 -3.15 2.78
C LEU A 166 -11.96 -3.36 3.17
N THR A 167 -12.55 -4.36 2.57
CA THR A 167 -13.85 -4.91 3.00
C THR A 167 -13.68 -6.33 3.48
N VAL A 168 -14.57 -6.78 4.35
CA VAL A 168 -14.56 -8.13 4.92
C VAL A 168 -15.95 -8.75 4.87
N ARG A 169 -15.97 -10.06 4.64
CA ARG A 169 -17.14 -10.92 4.86
C ARG A 169 -16.75 -12.08 5.75
N THR A 170 -17.71 -12.66 6.42
CA THR A 170 -17.54 -13.86 7.21
C THR A 170 -18.39 -15.00 6.67
N TRP A 171 -18.05 -16.23 7.04
CA TRP A 171 -18.88 -17.39 6.76
C TRP A 171 -19.82 -17.65 7.95
N SER A 172 -21.13 -17.87 7.64
CA SER A 172 -22.14 -18.25 8.61
C SER A 172 -22.13 -17.40 9.91
N SER A 173 -22.02 -18.02 11.08
CA SER A 173 -22.00 -17.38 12.39
C SER A 173 -20.62 -16.86 12.83
N THR A 174 -19.62 -16.88 11.94
CA THR A 174 -18.29 -16.33 12.24
C THR A 174 -18.38 -14.84 12.53
N THR A 175 -17.68 -14.40 13.56
CA THR A 175 -17.41 -12.98 13.80
C THR A 175 -15.94 -12.69 13.55
N PHE A 176 -15.67 -11.86 12.55
CA PHE A 176 -14.36 -11.26 12.32
C PHE A 176 -14.06 -10.21 13.39
N ARG A 177 -12.83 -10.21 13.86
CA ARG A 177 -12.30 -9.20 14.79
C ARG A 177 -10.96 -8.70 14.28
N LEU A 178 -10.77 -7.40 14.32
CA LEU A 178 -9.51 -6.75 14.01
C LEU A 178 -8.89 -6.23 15.30
N ASN A 179 -7.60 -6.42 15.45
CA ASN A 179 -6.75 -5.94 16.55
C ASN A 179 -7.08 -6.52 17.94
N ARG A 180 -8.01 -7.46 18.04
CA ARG A 180 -8.30 -8.14 19.30
C ARG A 180 -8.81 -9.57 19.10
N PRO A 181 -8.56 -10.49 20.02
CA PRO A 181 -9.23 -11.80 20.06
C PRO A 181 -10.69 -11.67 20.53
N GLN A 182 -11.42 -12.78 20.57
CA GLN A 182 -12.77 -12.78 21.12
C GLN A 182 -12.77 -12.49 22.61
N PHE A 183 -11.97 -13.21 23.36
CA PHE A 183 -11.84 -12.96 24.80
C PHE A 183 -10.82 -11.86 25.06
N VAL A 184 -11.28 -10.80 25.69
CA VAL A 184 -10.50 -9.64 26.13
C VAL A 184 -10.56 -9.63 27.66
N GLY A 185 -9.90 -10.56 28.30
CA GLY A 185 -9.75 -10.60 29.74
C GLY A 185 -8.32 -10.24 30.15
N ASN A 186 -8.08 -10.11 31.45
CA ASN A 186 -6.73 -9.91 31.98
C ASN A 186 -5.93 -11.25 32.08
N ALA A 187 -6.14 -12.14 31.09
CA ALA A 187 -5.41 -13.38 30.99
C ALA A 187 -4.09 -13.14 30.24
N ALA A 188 -3.01 -13.73 30.69
CA ALA A 188 -1.66 -13.54 30.14
C ALA A 188 -1.52 -13.93 28.67
N TYR A 189 -2.49 -14.65 28.09
CA TYR A 189 -2.51 -15.09 26.70
C TYR A 189 -3.40 -14.24 25.79
N THR A 190 -4.08 -13.22 26.32
CA THR A 190 -4.90 -12.32 25.51
C THR A 190 -4.14 -11.04 25.16
N MET A 191 -3.76 -10.91 23.91
CA MET A 191 -2.99 -9.78 23.41
C MET A 191 -3.77 -9.01 22.36
N ALA A 192 -3.67 -7.69 22.36
CA ALA A 192 -4.15 -6.84 21.28
C ALA A 192 -3.07 -6.69 20.21
N GLY A 193 -3.51 -6.43 18.99
CA GLY A 193 -2.64 -6.13 17.86
C GLY A 193 -2.96 -4.79 17.24
N THR A 194 -2.27 -4.49 16.17
CA THR A 194 -2.49 -3.31 15.33
C THR A 194 -2.56 -3.73 13.86
N SER A 195 -3.17 -2.91 13.03
CA SER A 195 -3.29 -3.16 11.60
C SER A 195 -2.95 -1.91 10.79
N SER A 196 -2.52 -2.10 9.56
CA SER A 196 -2.21 -0.99 8.66
C SER A 196 -2.58 -1.28 7.22
N ILE A 197 -2.85 -0.22 6.49
CA ILE A 197 -2.90 -0.20 5.02
C ILE A 197 -1.99 0.91 4.53
N THR A 198 -1.11 0.60 3.60
CA THR A 198 -0.12 1.52 3.03
C THR A 198 -0.29 1.58 1.52
N ALA A 199 -0.30 2.78 0.97
CA ALA A 199 -0.21 3.04 -0.45
C ALA A 199 1.14 3.69 -0.75
N THR A 200 1.90 3.09 -1.66
CA THR A 200 3.21 3.56 -2.11
C THR A 200 3.16 3.84 -3.60
N GLU A 201 3.37 5.09 -4.01
CA GLU A 201 3.48 5.44 -5.42
C GLU A 201 4.87 5.10 -5.93
N VAL A 202 4.88 4.35 -7.03
CA VAL A 202 6.09 3.93 -7.73
C VAL A 202 6.08 4.52 -9.13
N SER A 203 7.14 5.21 -9.51
CA SER A 203 7.25 5.76 -10.88
C SER A 203 7.31 4.63 -11.91
N ALA A 204 6.72 4.90 -13.07
CA ALA A 204 6.79 4.01 -14.23
C ALA A 204 8.23 3.86 -14.75
#